data_8fab67a5967cc851e8817826a072b7e1
#
_entry.id   8fab67a5967cc851e8817826a072b7e1
#
_cell.length_a   1.000
_cell.length_b   1.000
_cell.length_c   1.000
_cell.angle_alpha   90.00
_cell.angle_beta   90.00
_cell.angle_gamma   90.00
#
_symmetry.space_group_name_H-M   'P 1'
#
loop_
_entity.id
_entity.type
_entity.pdbx_description
1 polymer ?
#
loop_
_entity_poly.entity_id
_entity_poly.type
_entity_poly.pdbx_seq_one_letter_code
_entity_poly.pdbx_strand_id
1 'polypeptide(L)'
;LNPKTVANYRKSFVDMDKTDPLDAFVIADFARCGRITSSPWRGAQFLALQRLTRHRLHLVECITREKAYMVSNIYLKFSELAVLDKGDKPFSNTYGATSAAVLTDFLSLDDITYAPIENLVAFVKEKGKNRFSNPHETARILQKAARDSYRLDKVLYEPLNVAIASSFNVIKAMEVEVKAIDKAIVKTIKGLNTAEYQSLASIPGIGPVLASGILAEIGTIISFGSNDALAKYAGLTWRVNQSGDYTSDDTKMTKTGNRYLRYYLVEAANSVKNHLPEYKDYYYKKYGEVTTHQLKRALALTARKLIRLIFGLLTKNQIYSSDKVGEIQ
;
A
#
# COMPACT_ATOMS: atom_id res chain seq x y z
N LEU A 1 -24.89 6.89 4.14
CA LEU A 1 -25.32 5.76 3.29
C LEU A 1 -24.18 5.31 2.39
N ASN A 2 -24.10 4.00 2.09
CA ASN A 2 -23.16 3.50 1.08
C ASN A 2 -23.75 3.75 -0.32
N PRO A 3 -23.12 4.56 -1.18
CA PRO A 3 -23.67 4.89 -2.50
C PRO A 3 -23.95 3.66 -3.37
N LYS A 4 -23.13 2.61 -3.24
CA LYS A 4 -23.32 1.37 -4.00
C LYS A 4 -24.57 0.61 -3.59
N THR A 5 -24.95 0.64 -2.31
CA THR A 5 -26.14 -0.02 -1.83
C THR A 5 -27.39 0.69 -2.36
N VAL A 6 -27.40 2.02 -2.35
CA VAL A 6 -28.46 2.83 -2.93
C VAL A 6 -28.56 2.65 -4.45
N ALA A 7 -27.41 2.64 -5.15
CA ALA A 7 -27.38 2.38 -6.59
C ALA A 7 -27.89 0.97 -6.97
N ASN A 8 -27.63 -0.04 -6.12
CA ASN A 8 -28.19 -1.38 -6.32
C ASN A 8 -29.70 -1.42 -6.01
N TYR A 9 -30.14 -0.70 -4.97
CA TYR A 9 -31.56 -0.58 -4.64
C TYR A 9 -32.33 0.11 -5.77
N ARG A 10 -31.76 1.15 -6.37
CA ARG A 10 -32.36 1.82 -7.54
C ARG A 10 -32.68 0.85 -8.68
N LYS A 11 -31.88 -0.21 -8.90
CA LYS A 11 -32.12 -1.21 -9.95
C LYS A 11 -33.39 -2.03 -9.75
N SER A 12 -34.03 -1.96 -8.58
CA SER A 12 -35.34 -2.59 -8.35
C SER A 12 -36.50 -1.78 -8.95
N PHE A 13 -36.26 -0.56 -9.34
CA PHE A 13 -37.22 0.29 -10.06
C PHE A 13 -37.00 0.12 -11.55
N VAL A 14 -38.03 -0.33 -12.28
CA VAL A 14 -37.97 -0.54 -13.74
C VAL A 14 -38.07 0.83 -14.42
N ASP A 15 -37.21 1.05 -15.42
CA ASP A 15 -37.23 2.23 -16.32
C ASP A 15 -37.23 3.61 -15.63
N MET A 16 -36.62 3.72 -14.44
CA MET A 16 -36.54 4.99 -13.74
C MET A 16 -35.44 5.90 -14.33
N ASP A 17 -35.83 7.08 -14.78
CA ASP A 17 -34.94 8.12 -15.28
C ASP A 17 -33.91 8.54 -14.19
N LYS A 18 -32.72 8.97 -14.66
CA LYS A 18 -31.68 9.46 -13.76
C LYS A 18 -31.74 10.97 -13.61
N THR A 19 -32.49 11.42 -12.62
CA THR A 19 -32.61 12.84 -12.22
C THR A 19 -32.38 12.99 -10.73
N ASP A 20 -31.97 14.18 -10.28
CA ASP A 20 -31.72 14.44 -8.85
C ASP A 20 -32.97 14.25 -7.97
N PRO A 21 -34.20 14.65 -8.37
CA PRO A 21 -35.41 14.38 -7.61
C PRO A 21 -35.68 12.87 -7.44
N LEU A 22 -35.49 12.08 -8.49
CA LEU A 22 -35.68 10.62 -8.44
C LEU A 22 -34.56 9.94 -7.62
N ASP A 23 -33.33 10.41 -7.68
CA ASP A 23 -32.26 9.94 -6.82
C ASP A 23 -32.55 10.25 -5.34
N ALA A 24 -33.07 11.44 -5.03
CA ALA A 24 -33.52 11.81 -3.68
C ALA A 24 -34.66 10.91 -3.19
N PHE A 25 -35.65 10.61 -4.04
CA PHE A 25 -36.73 9.68 -3.75
C PHE A 25 -36.18 8.27 -3.42
N VAL A 26 -35.30 7.73 -4.27
CA VAL A 26 -34.68 6.40 -4.04
C VAL A 26 -33.90 6.36 -2.72
N ILE A 27 -33.19 7.43 -2.38
CA ILE A 27 -32.47 7.55 -1.10
C ILE A 27 -33.46 7.56 0.07
N ALA A 28 -34.54 8.32 -0.01
CA ALA A 28 -35.55 8.42 1.03
C ALA A 28 -36.29 7.08 1.22
N ASP A 29 -36.65 6.42 0.13
CA ASP A 29 -37.35 5.13 0.18
C ASP A 29 -36.44 4.01 0.71
N PHE A 30 -35.16 4.00 0.32
CA PHE A 30 -34.17 3.10 0.89
C PHE A 30 -34.01 3.33 2.40
N ALA A 31 -34.06 4.60 2.85
CA ALA A 31 -34.00 4.95 4.26
C ALA A 31 -35.26 4.45 5.00
N ARG A 32 -36.42 4.63 4.41
CA ARG A 32 -37.71 4.16 4.96
C ARG A 32 -37.73 2.64 5.17
N CYS A 33 -37.09 1.87 4.28
CA CYS A 33 -36.95 0.41 4.43
C CYS A 33 -36.10 -0.03 5.64
N GLY A 34 -35.59 0.88 6.46
CA GLY A 34 -34.86 0.57 7.69
C GLY A 34 -33.50 -0.09 7.50
N ARG A 35 -32.97 -0.14 6.26
CA ARG A 35 -31.68 -0.79 5.94
C ARG A 35 -30.48 0.15 6.13
N ILE A 36 -30.64 1.22 6.89
CA ILE A 36 -29.57 2.16 7.19
C ILE A 36 -28.83 1.72 8.43
N THR A 37 -27.56 1.38 8.25
CA THR A 37 -26.61 1.28 9.35
C THR A 37 -25.76 2.55 9.38
N SER A 38 -25.95 3.41 10.35
CA SER A 38 -25.07 4.56 10.60
C SER A 38 -24.07 4.20 11.70
N SER A 39 -22.79 4.42 11.44
CA SER A 39 -21.80 4.36 12.52
C SER A 39 -22.00 5.56 13.46
N PRO A 40 -21.95 5.37 14.79
CA PRO A 40 -22.07 6.48 15.73
C PRO A 40 -20.94 7.50 15.49
N TRP A 41 -21.28 8.78 15.65
CA TRP A 41 -20.32 9.88 15.57
C TRP A 41 -19.32 9.79 16.72
N ARG A 42 -18.02 9.65 16.41
CA ARG A 42 -16.94 9.54 17.41
C ARG A 42 -16.27 10.89 17.74
N GLY A 43 -16.78 11.98 17.20
CA GLY A 43 -16.27 13.32 17.46
C GLY A 43 -15.28 13.83 16.41
N ALA A 44 -15.01 15.14 16.50
CA ALA A 44 -14.15 15.85 15.54
C ALA A 44 -12.71 15.32 15.50
N GLN A 45 -12.19 14.86 16.63
CA GLN A 45 -10.82 14.34 16.73
C GLN A 45 -10.62 13.05 15.90
N PHE A 46 -11.59 12.14 15.90
CA PHE A 46 -11.55 10.94 15.06
C PHE A 46 -11.72 11.29 13.58
N LEU A 47 -12.53 12.29 13.25
CA LEU A 47 -12.63 12.79 11.89
C LEU A 47 -11.31 13.41 11.44
N ALA A 48 -10.63 14.18 12.28
CA ALA A 48 -9.32 14.74 12.00
C ALA A 48 -8.30 13.64 11.73
N LEU A 49 -8.26 12.59 12.56
CA LEU A 49 -7.41 11.43 12.37
C LEU A 49 -7.69 10.74 11.02
N GLN A 50 -8.96 10.55 10.67
CA GLN A 50 -9.36 9.94 9.40
C GLN A 50 -8.94 10.80 8.20
N ARG A 51 -9.02 12.13 8.29
CA ARG A 51 -8.54 13.04 7.23
C ARG A 51 -7.04 12.91 7.03
N LEU A 52 -6.25 12.87 8.10
CA LEU A 52 -4.81 12.71 8.04
C LEU A 52 -4.42 11.34 7.42
N THR A 53 -5.02 10.25 7.89
CA THR A 53 -4.70 8.91 7.40
C THR A 53 -5.09 8.72 5.93
N ARG A 54 -6.23 9.27 5.50
CA ARG A 54 -6.65 9.22 4.08
C ARG A 54 -5.77 10.11 3.20
N HIS A 55 -5.37 11.29 3.67
CA HIS A 55 -4.45 12.15 2.91
C HIS A 55 -3.07 11.51 2.79
N ARG A 56 -2.59 10.86 3.86
CA ARG A 56 -1.36 10.04 3.79
C ARG A 56 -1.42 9.01 2.67
N LEU A 57 -2.50 8.24 2.61
CA LEU A 57 -2.67 7.24 1.53
C LEU A 57 -2.69 7.90 0.16
N HIS A 58 -3.37 9.03 0.00
CA HIS A 58 -3.37 9.78 -1.25
C HIS A 58 -1.95 10.12 -1.71
N LEU A 59 -1.10 10.65 -0.83
CA LEU A 59 0.29 10.96 -1.17
C LEU A 59 1.10 9.71 -1.52
N VAL A 60 0.93 8.60 -0.79
CA VAL A 60 1.59 7.32 -1.10
C VAL A 60 1.17 6.80 -2.49
N GLU A 61 -0.10 6.93 -2.84
CA GLU A 61 -0.60 6.59 -4.19
C GLU A 61 -0.03 7.51 -5.27
N CYS A 62 0.14 8.82 -4.98
CA CYS A 62 0.79 9.77 -5.89
C CYS A 62 2.27 9.39 -6.12
N ILE A 63 3.02 9.11 -5.06
CA ILE A 63 4.41 8.63 -5.16
C ILE A 63 4.49 7.36 -6.00
N THR A 64 3.58 6.42 -5.80
CA THR A 64 3.56 5.16 -6.56
C THR A 64 3.30 5.39 -8.05
N ARG A 65 2.38 6.30 -8.38
CA ARG A 65 2.09 6.67 -9.78
C ARG A 65 3.26 7.39 -10.42
N GLU A 66 3.89 8.32 -9.70
CA GLU A 66 5.07 9.04 -10.19
C GLU A 66 6.24 8.09 -10.45
N LYS A 67 6.51 7.15 -9.53
CA LYS A 67 7.51 6.10 -9.71
C LYS A 67 7.22 5.22 -10.93
N ALA A 68 5.96 4.87 -11.16
CA ALA A 68 5.55 4.07 -12.32
C ALA A 68 5.70 4.84 -13.63
N TYR A 69 5.39 6.14 -13.66
CA TYR A 69 5.62 7.01 -14.82
C TYR A 69 7.11 7.17 -15.10
N MET A 70 7.89 7.46 -14.07
CA MET A 70 9.33 7.68 -14.17
C MET A 70 10.09 6.45 -14.72
N VAL A 71 9.61 5.24 -14.43
CA VAL A 71 10.26 3.99 -14.92
C VAL A 71 10.34 3.96 -16.44
N SER A 72 9.37 4.52 -17.17
CA SER A 72 9.41 4.60 -18.63
C SER A 72 10.54 5.51 -19.14
N ASN A 73 10.75 6.65 -18.46
CA ASN A 73 11.84 7.58 -18.78
C ASN A 73 13.21 6.96 -18.42
N ILE A 74 13.29 6.23 -17.30
CA ILE A 74 14.51 5.49 -16.94
C ILE A 74 14.80 4.42 -18.00
N TYR A 75 13.79 3.68 -18.45
CA TYR A 75 13.98 2.67 -19.51
C TYR A 75 14.52 3.28 -20.81
N LEU A 76 13.97 4.42 -21.22
CA LEU A 76 14.45 5.12 -22.40
C LEU A 76 15.91 5.59 -22.24
N LYS A 77 16.27 6.14 -21.08
CA LYS A 77 17.63 6.62 -20.83
C LYS A 77 18.62 5.49 -20.54
N PHE A 78 18.21 4.49 -19.75
CA PHE A 78 19.06 3.44 -19.20
C PHE A 78 18.28 2.12 -19.08
N SER A 79 18.10 1.43 -20.22
CA SER A 79 17.20 0.28 -20.33
C SER A 79 17.54 -0.83 -19.34
N GLU A 80 18.81 -1.21 -19.22
CA GLU A 80 19.23 -2.29 -18.32
C GLU A 80 18.99 -1.96 -16.84
N LEU A 81 19.16 -0.71 -16.42
CA LEU A 81 18.84 -0.31 -15.05
C LEU A 81 17.36 -0.50 -14.71
N ALA A 82 16.48 -0.35 -15.71
CA ALA A 82 15.04 -0.55 -15.53
C ALA A 82 14.65 -2.04 -15.50
N VAL A 83 15.25 -2.90 -16.36
CA VAL A 83 14.78 -4.27 -16.59
C VAL A 83 15.56 -5.36 -15.87
N LEU A 84 16.83 -5.15 -15.50
CA LEU A 84 17.63 -6.15 -14.79
C LEU A 84 16.91 -6.68 -13.54
N ASP A 85 17.09 -7.95 -13.24
CA ASP A 85 16.60 -8.57 -12.01
C ASP A 85 17.30 -8.01 -10.76
N LYS A 86 16.69 -8.18 -9.60
CA LYS A 86 17.21 -7.59 -8.36
C LYS A 86 18.64 -8.00 -8.01
N GLY A 87 19.05 -9.22 -8.39
CA GLY A 87 20.41 -9.75 -8.15
C GLY A 87 21.47 -9.11 -9.04
N ASP A 88 21.08 -8.67 -10.24
CA ASP A 88 21.98 -8.18 -11.28
C ASP A 88 22.02 -6.65 -11.36
N LYS A 89 21.15 -5.96 -10.59
CA LYS A 89 21.12 -4.49 -10.55
C LYS A 89 22.29 -3.92 -9.76
N PRO A 90 22.90 -2.82 -10.23
CA PRO A 90 23.95 -2.13 -9.48
C PRO A 90 23.41 -1.53 -8.16
N PHE A 91 22.11 -1.27 -8.10
CA PHE A 91 21.45 -0.67 -6.93
C PHE A 91 20.20 -1.45 -6.55
N SER A 92 20.06 -1.77 -5.26
CA SER A 92 18.88 -2.44 -4.72
C SER A 92 17.58 -1.61 -4.83
N ASN A 93 17.71 -0.28 -4.92
CA ASN A 93 16.60 0.66 -5.06
C ASN A 93 16.87 1.63 -6.22
N THR A 94 16.14 1.47 -7.31
CA THR A 94 16.21 2.33 -8.50
C THR A 94 15.86 3.80 -8.19
N TYR A 95 15.09 4.05 -7.15
CA TYR A 95 14.70 5.40 -6.69
C TYR A 95 15.56 5.90 -5.52
N GLY A 96 16.64 5.20 -5.20
CA GLY A 96 17.58 5.59 -4.13
C GLY A 96 18.51 6.73 -4.55
N ALA A 97 19.14 7.37 -3.57
CA ALA A 97 19.99 8.56 -3.80
C ALA A 97 21.13 8.30 -4.79
N THR A 98 21.80 7.15 -4.71
CA THR A 98 22.91 6.83 -5.62
C THR A 98 22.41 6.58 -7.05
N SER A 99 21.29 5.88 -7.21
CA SER A 99 20.66 5.68 -8.52
C SER A 99 20.16 7.00 -9.11
N ALA A 100 19.58 7.87 -8.27
CA ALA A 100 19.19 9.22 -8.70
C ALA A 100 20.38 10.01 -9.21
N ALA A 101 21.52 10.02 -8.47
CA ALA A 101 22.74 10.69 -8.90
C ALA A 101 23.27 10.13 -10.23
N VAL A 102 23.26 8.81 -10.43
CA VAL A 102 23.65 8.22 -11.73
C VAL A 102 22.74 8.69 -12.85
N LEU A 103 21.43 8.75 -12.60
CA LEU A 103 20.44 9.15 -13.62
C LEU A 103 20.42 10.66 -13.91
N THR A 104 20.98 11.51 -13.03
CA THR A 104 20.96 12.96 -13.18
C THR A 104 22.33 13.58 -13.47
N ASP A 105 23.42 13.02 -12.90
CA ASP A 105 24.76 13.60 -13.00
C ASP A 105 25.48 13.16 -14.30
N PHE A 106 25.13 11.98 -14.86
CA PHE A 106 25.62 11.54 -16.18
C PHE A 106 24.60 11.91 -17.26
N LEU A 107 25.03 12.71 -18.25
CA LEU A 107 24.15 13.15 -19.33
C LEU A 107 23.74 11.96 -20.21
N SER A 108 24.71 11.15 -20.62
CA SER A 108 24.52 10.01 -21.51
C SER A 108 25.07 8.71 -20.92
N LEU A 109 24.72 7.58 -21.54
CA LEU A 109 25.30 6.27 -21.18
C LEU A 109 26.78 6.16 -21.53
N ASP A 110 27.23 6.91 -22.52
CA ASP A 110 28.62 6.91 -22.93
C ASP A 110 29.52 7.52 -21.84
N ASP A 111 29.03 8.50 -21.10
CA ASP A 111 29.74 9.07 -19.96
C ASP A 111 30.04 8.02 -18.87
N ILE A 112 29.19 7.00 -18.73
CA ILE A 112 29.39 5.88 -17.80
C ILE A 112 30.22 4.78 -18.46
N THR A 113 29.95 4.47 -19.72
CA THR A 113 30.58 3.36 -20.47
C THR A 113 32.08 3.57 -20.62
N TYR A 114 32.51 4.78 -20.93
CA TYR A 114 33.89 5.15 -21.17
C TYR A 114 34.61 5.77 -20.00
N ALA A 115 33.91 5.98 -18.85
CA ALA A 115 34.56 6.46 -17.65
C ALA A 115 35.62 5.48 -17.13
N PRO A 116 36.76 5.94 -16.63
CA PRO A 116 37.69 5.12 -15.87
C PRO A 116 36.99 4.47 -14.68
N ILE A 117 37.24 3.19 -14.44
CA ILE A 117 36.54 2.46 -13.40
C ILE A 117 36.75 3.08 -12.01
N GLU A 118 37.92 3.63 -11.75
CA GLU A 118 38.25 4.33 -10.49
C GLU A 118 37.37 5.53 -10.25
N ASN A 119 37.01 6.27 -11.31
CA ASN A 119 36.11 7.42 -11.21
C ASN A 119 34.68 6.98 -10.85
N LEU A 120 34.20 5.88 -11.44
CA LEU A 120 32.91 5.29 -11.09
C LEU A 120 32.90 4.76 -9.66
N VAL A 121 33.99 4.15 -9.21
CA VAL A 121 34.17 3.69 -7.82
C VAL A 121 34.11 4.86 -6.86
N ALA A 122 34.83 5.95 -7.15
CA ALA A 122 34.82 7.17 -6.35
C ALA A 122 33.42 7.78 -6.28
N PHE A 123 32.73 7.87 -7.43
CA PHE A 123 31.35 8.34 -7.53
C PHE A 123 30.38 7.47 -6.69
N VAL A 124 30.45 6.16 -6.81
CA VAL A 124 29.60 5.24 -6.03
C VAL A 124 29.86 5.37 -4.54
N LYS A 125 31.12 5.53 -4.11
CA LYS A 125 31.48 5.75 -2.71
C LYS A 125 30.92 7.06 -2.19
N GLU A 126 31.11 8.16 -2.92
CA GLU A 126 30.63 9.49 -2.53
C GLU A 126 29.11 9.53 -2.44
N LYS A 127 28.40 9.22 -3.53
CA LYS A 127 26.93 9.30 -3.58
C LYS A 127 26.26 8.23 -2.71
N GLY A 128 26.92 7.10 -2.51
CA GLY A 128 26.47 6.02 -1.61
C GLY A 128 26.83 6.24 -0.16
N LYS A 129 27.56 7.31 0.19
CA LYS A 129 28.04 7.60 1.56
C LYS A 129 28.75 6.40 2.18
N ASN A 130 29.59 5.73 1.42
CA ASN A 130 30.35 4.53 1.80
C ASN A 130 29.49 3.36 2.30
N ARG A 131 28.22 3.23 1.88
CA ARG A 131 27.31 2.16 2.32
C ARG A 131 27.39 0.89 1.45
N PHE A 132 28.09 0.94 0.33
CA PHE A 132 28.27 -0.23 -0.52
C PHE A 132 29.36 -1.12 0.05
N SER A 133 29.06 -2.41 0.23
CA SER A 133 30.04 -3.40 0.69
C SER A 133 31.17 -3.62 -0.33
N ASN A 134 30.84 -3.59 -1.60
CA ASN A 134 31.81 -3.71 -2.71
C ASN A 134 31.58 -2.64 -3.78
N PRO A 135 32.13 -1.41 -3.60
CA PRO A 135 31.97 -0.33 -4.58
C PRO A 135 32.58 -0.62 -5.95
N HIS A 136 33.68 -1.41 -6.01
CA HIS A 136 34.29 -1.81 -7.29
C HIS A 136 33.35 -2.71 -8.09
N GLU A 137 32.75 -3.70 -7.47
CA GLU A 137 31.79 -4.58 -8.14
C GLU A 137 30.55 -3.81 -8.60
N THR A 138 30.02 -2.93 -7.72
CA THR A 138 28.90 -2.05 -8.08
C THR A 138 29.22 -1.19 -9.31
N ALA A 139 30.41 -0.61 -9.36
CA ALA A 139 30.87 0.21 -10.50
C ALA A 139 30.99 -0.63 -11.79
N ARG A 140 31.50 -1.87 -11.70
CA ARG A 140 31.58 -2.79 -12.84
C ARG A 140 30.22 -3.19 -13.38
N ILE A 141 29.29 -3.53 -12.48
CA ILE A 141 27.90 -3.86 -12.85
C ILE A 141 27.24 -2.64 -13.51
N LEU A 142 27.43 -1.42 -12.95
CA LEU A 142 26.91 -0.18 -13.51
C LEU A 142 27.47 0.07 -14.93
N GLN A 143 28.78 -0.07 -15.11
CA GLN A 143 29.43 0.13 -16.40
C GLN A 143 28.98 -0.91 -17.44
N LYS A 144 28.86 -2.18 -17.02
CA LYS A 144 28.34 -3.27 -17.88
C LYS A 144 26.89 -2.96 -18.29
N ALA A 145 26.02 -2.63 -17.35
CA ALA A 145 24.64 -2.26 -17.63
C ALA A 145 24.54 -1.08 -18.60
N ALA A 146 25.39 -0.05 -18.43
CA ALA A 146 25.46 1.07 -19.36
C ALA A 146 25.92 0.65 -20.76
N ARG A 147 26.85 -0.28 -20.85
CA ARG A 147 27.34 -0.81 -22.14
C ARG A 147 26.31 -1.63 -22.89
N ASP A 148 25.54 -2.43 -22.15
CA ASP A 148 24.52 -3.34 -22.67
C ASP A 148 23.21 -2.63 -23.01
N SER A 149 23.03 -1.38 -22.52
CA SER A 149 21.84 -0.57 -22.75
C SER A 149 21.80 0.04 -24.15
N TYR A 150 20.62 0.27 -24.64
CA TYR A 150 20.34 0.99 -25.86
C TYR A 150 21.00 2.36 -25.94
N ARG A 151 21.35 2.84 -27.12
CA ARG A 151 21.79 4.21 -27.40
C ARG A 151 20.65 5.00 -28.05
N LEU A 152 20.23 6.07 -27.41
CA LEU A 152 19.28 7.02 -27.99
C LEU A 152 19.97 8.05 -28.89
N ASP A 153 19.21 8.73 -29.74
CA ASP A 153 19.64 9.95 -30.37
C ASP A 153 20.04 10.99 -29.28
N LYS A 154 21.18 11.66 -29.51
CA LYS A 154 21.76 12.59 -28.54
C LYS A 154 20.80 13.69 -28.10
N VAL A 155 19.91 14.15 -29.00
CA VAL A 155 18.92 15.20 -28.72
C VAL A 155 17.91 14.79 -27.64
N LEU A 156 17.71 13.50 -27.38
CA LEU A 156 16.75 13.01 -26.42
C LEU A 156 17.28 12.98 -24.96
N TYR A 157 18.59 12.96 -24.76
CA TYR A 157 19.15 12.80 -23.42
C TYR A 157 18.84 14.00 -22.50
N GLU A 158 18.97 15.22 -22.99
CA GLU A 158 18.70 16.41 -22.19
C GLU A 158 17.24 16.51 -21.71
N PRO A 159 16.21 16.38 -22.57
CA PRO A 159 14.82 16.35 -22.12
C PRO A 159 14.50 15.22 -21.14
N LEU A 160 15.09 14.03 -21.34
CA LEU A 160 14.92 12.91 -20.41
C LEU A 160 15.55 13.18 -19.05
N ASN A 161 16.73 13.79 -19.02
CA ASN A 161 17.39 14.18 -17.77
C ASN A 161 16.54 15.18 -16.99
N VAL A 162 15.97 16.18 -17.65
CA VAL A 162 15.08 17.16 -17.02
C VAL A 162 13.83 16.45 -16.46
N ALA A 163 13.20 15.57 -17.22
CA ALA A 163 12.01 14.83 -16.80
C ALA A 163 12.30 13.92 -15.60
N ILE A 164 13.41 13.16 -15.64
CA ILE A 164 13.83 12.26 -14.55
C ILE A 164 14.16 13.06 -13.29
N ALA A 165 14.93 14.16 -13.41
CA ALA A 165 15.28 15.02 -12.27
C ALA A 165 14.03 15.66 -11.64
N SER A 166 13.09 16.13 -12.46
CA SER A 166 11.80 16.64 -12.00
C SER A 166 11.01 15.59 -11.21
N SER A 167 10.89 14.37 -11.74
CA SER A 167 10.21 13.27 -11.05
C SER A 167 10.87 12.93 -9.70
N PHE A 168 12.20 12.90 -9.61
CA PHE A 168 12.89 12.71 -8.33
C PHE A 168 12.58 13.81 -7.33
N ASN A 169 12.56 15.07 -7.75
CA ASN A 169 12.24 16.20 -6.89
C ASN A 169 10.79 16.10 -6.36
N VAL A 170 9.84 15.78 -7.22
CA VAL A 170 8.43 15.60 -6.84
C VAL A 170 8.27 14.43 -5.86
N ILE A 171 8.86 13.28 -6.14
CA ILE A 171 8.84 12.12 -5.23
C ILE A 171 9.43 12.48 -3.87
N LYS A 172 10.59 13.12 -3.85
CA LYS A 172 11.27 13.54 -2.61
C LYS A 172 10.43 14.53 -1.80
N ALA A 173 9.81 15.51 -2.45
CA ALA A 173 8.91 16.46 -1.78
C ALA A 173 7.72 15.73 -1.15
N MET A 174 7.06 14.83 -1.89
CA MET A 174 5.94 14.05 -1.35
C MET A 174 6.37 13.12 -0.20
N GLU A 175 7.57 12.52 -0.24
CA GLU A 175 8.09 11.69 0.85
C GLU A 175 8.35 12.51 2.13
N VAL A 176 8.76 13.77 2.00
CA VAL A 176 8.89 14.71 3.14
C VAL A 176 7.53 14.99 3.77
N GLU A 177 6.51 15.27 2.93
CA GLU A 177 5.14 15.53 3.41
C GLU A 177 4.51 14.29 4.06
N VAL A 178 4.74 13.10 3.53
CA VAL A 178 4.29 11.85 4.19
C VAL A 178 4.86 11.74 5.60
N LYS A 179 6.16 12.05 5.79
CA LYS A 179 6.77 12.03 7.13
C LYS A 179 6.19 13.09 8.06
N ALA A 180 5.86 14.27 7.54
CA ALA A 180 5.20 15.32 8.33
C ALA A 180 3.80 14.89 8.79
N ILE A 181 3.02 14.28 7.89
CA ILE A 181 1.70 13.72 8.19
C ILE A 181 1.81 12.56 9.20
N ASP A 182 2.81 11.69 9.07
CA ASP A 182 3.04 10.61 10.03
C ASP A 182 3.25 11.15 11.45
N LYS A 183 4.02 12.24 11.60
CA LYS A 183 4.19 12.92 12.88
C LYS A 183 2.87 13.50 13.40
N ALA A 184 2.06 14.11 12.54
CA ALA A 184 0.75 14.64 12.91
C ALA A 184 -0.21 13.53 13.35
N ILE A 185 -0.24 12.41 12.65
CA ILE A 185 -1.03 11.21 13.02
C ILE A 185 -0.61 10.72 14.41
N VAL A 186 0.69 10.56 14.65
CA VAL A 186 1.21 10.10 15.94
C VAL A 186 0.83 11.05 17.08
N LYS A 187 0.92 12.38 16.84
CA LYS A 187 0.50 13.39 17.83
C LYS A 187 -1.00 13.29 18.14
N THR A 188 -1.83 13.18 17.11
CA THR A 188 -3.29 13.10 17.24
C THR A 188 -3.72 11.85 17.99
N ILE A 189 -3.19 10.67 17.63
CA ILE A 189 -3.61 9.42 18.28
C ILE A 189 -3.11 9.31 19.71
N LYS A 190 -1.94 9.82 20.03
CA LYS A 190 -1.45 9.88 21.41
C LYS A 190 -2.31 10.80 22.28
N GLY A 191 -2.81 11.90 21.72
CA GLY A 191 -3.73 12.79 22.43
C GLY A 191 -5.10 12.13 22.70
N LEU A 192 -5.57 11.23 21.82
CA LEU A 192 -6.78 10.46 22.01
C LEU A 192 -6.61 9.34 23.05
N ASN A 193 -5.43 8.72 23.10
CA ASN A 193 -5.01 7.66 24.04
C ASN A 193 -6.11 6.64 24.38
N THR A 194 -6.79 6.13 23.37
CA THR A 194 -7.90 5.19 23.55
C THR A 194 -7.39 3.78 23.84
N ALA A 195 -8.16 2.98 24.57
CA ALA A 195 -7.86 1.59 24.84
C ALA A 195 -7.77 0.76 23.52
N GLU A 196 -8.62 1.09 22.54
CA GLU A 196 -8.57 0.46 21.20
C GLU A 196 -7.25 0.72 20.49
N TYR A 197 -6.68 1.92 20.65
CA TYR A 197 -5.36 2.22 20.09
C TYR A 197 -4.28 1.36 20.77
N GLN A 198 -4.31 1.25 22.10
CA GLN A 198 -3.36 0.43 22.85
C GLN A 198 -3.47 -1.04 22.47
N SER A 199 -4.69 -1.56 22.30
CA SER A 199 -4.93 -2.93 21.82
C SER A 199 -4.31 -3.18 20.45
N LEU A 200 -4.47 -2.26 19.49
CA LEU A 200 -3.88 -2.40 18.15
C LEU A 200 -2.36 -2.24 18.17
N ALA A 201 -1.85 -1.26 18.90
CA ALA A 201 -0.41 -0.98 18.98
C ALA A 201 0.37 -2.04 19.76
N SER A 202 -0.29 -2.88 20.55
CA SER A 202 0.32 -4.02 21.25
C SER A 202 0.65 -5.18 20.30
N ILE A 203 0.05 -5.23 19.11
CA ILE A 203 0.36 -6.29 18.13
C ILE A 203 1.74 -6.01 17.51
N PRO A 204 2.72 -6.93 17.64
CA PRO A 204 4.04 -6.76 17.05
C PRO A 204 3.96 -6.52 15.54
N GLY A 205 4.52 -5.40 15.08
CA GLY A 205 4.46 -4.96 13.69
C GLY A 205 3.36 -3.94 13.38
N ILE A 206 2.46 -3.63 14.32
CA ILE A 206 1.48 -2.55 14.15
C ILE A 206 1.95 -1.31 14.89
N GLY A 207 2.61 -0.42 14.15
CA GLY A 207 3.03 0.89 14.66
C GLY A 207 1.89 1.93 14.71
N PRO A 208 2.16 3.12 15.28
CA PRO A 208 1.14 4.15 15.50
C PRO A 208 0.36 4.56 14.24
N VAL A 209 1.01 4.65 13.09
CA VAL A 209 0.36 5.04 11.81
C VAL A 209 -0.62 3.97 11.34
N LEU A 210 -0.23 2.68 11.41
CA LEU A 210 -1.09 1.56 11.01
C LEU A 210 -2.27 1.41 11.97
N ALA A 211 -2.03 1.46 13.29
CA ALA A 211 -3.08 1.43 14.31
C ALA A 211 -4.08 2.58 14.11
N SER A 212 -3.58 3.79 13.86
CA SER A 212 -4.41 4.97 13.61
C SER A 212 -5.26 4.83 12.35
N GLY A 213 -4.69 4.33 11.26
CA GLY A 213 -5.41 4.12 10.00
C GLY A 213 -6.52 3.08 10.15
N ILE A 214 -6.24 1.98 10.83
CA ILE A 214 -7.23 0.93 11.10
C ILE A 214 -8.35 1.49 12.00
N LEU A 215 -8.00 2.15 13.11
CA LEU A 215 -8.96 2.67 14.07
C LEU A 215 -9.86 3.79 13.48
N ALA A 216 -9.25 4.69 12.70
CA ALA A 216 -9.98 5.78 12.05
C ALA A 216 -11.04 5.27 11.05
N GLU A 217 -10.80 4.13 10.43
CA GLU A 217 -11.71 3.57 9.42
C GLU A 217 -12.70 2.55 10.00
N ILE A 218 -12.36 1.84 11.06
CA ILE A 218 -13.31 0.98 11.78
C ILE A 218 -14.37 1.84 12.46
N GLY A 219 -13.99 2.99 13.00
CA GLY A 219 -14.86 3.81 13.84
C GLY A 219 -15.09 3.14 15.19
N THR A 220 -16.13 2.34 15.36
CA THR A 220 -16.36 1.53 16.56
C THR A 220 -16.54 0.07 16.22
N ILE A 221 -15.90 -0.82 16.97
CA ILE A 221 -15.98 -2.27 16.75
C ILE A 221 -17.37 -2.83 17.03
N ILE A 222 -18.13 -2.20 17.92
CA ILE A 222 -19.49 -2.61 18.29
C ILE A 222 -20.45 -2.57 17.10
N SER A 223 -20.14 -1.75 16.06
CA SER A 223 -20.94 -1.70 14.83
C SER A 223 -20.85 -2.98 13.99
N PHE A 224 -19.95 -3.90 14.32
CA PHE A 224 -19.75 -5.14 13.59
C PHE A 224 -20.11 -6.34 14.45
N GLY A 225 -21.13 -7.10 14.03
CA GLY A 225 -21.57 -8.29 14.74
C GLY A 225 -20.57 -9.47 14.67
N SER A 226 -19.57 -9.43 13.79
CA SER A 226 -18.56 -10.49 13.64
C SER A 226 -17.31 -10.00 12.90
N ASN A 227 -16.22 -10.78 12.99
CA ASN A 227 -15.03 -10.55 12.18
C ASN A 227 -15.32 -10.65 10.68
N ASP A 228 -16.32 -11.45 10.27
CA ASP A 228 -16.74 -11.58 8.88
C ASP A 228 -17.42 -10.31 8.37
N ALA A 229 -18.22 -9.66 9.22
CA ALA A 229 -18.83 -8.36 8.92
C ALA A 229 -17.73 -7.28 8.72
N LEU A 230 -16.71 -7.25 9.59
CA LEU A 230 -15.56 -6.35 9.46
C LEU A 230 -14.76 -6.63 8.18
N ALA A 231 -14.52 -7.90 7.85
CA ALA A 231 -13.84 -8.29 6.63
C ALA A 231 -14.63 -7.90 5.37
N LYS A 232 -15.94 -8.08 5.40
CA LYS A 232 -16.84 -7.64 4.32
C LYS A 232 -16.81 -6.11 4.17
N TYR A 233 -16.81 -5.39 5.27
CA TYR A 233 -16.67 -3.93 5.26
C TYR A 233 -15.33 -3.47 4.67
N ALA A 234 -14.23 -4.17 4.96
CA ALA A 234 -12.93 -3.92 4.34
C ALA A 234 -12.84 -4.40 2.87
N GLY A 235 -13.80 -5.22 2.41
CA GLY A 235 -13.77 -5.86 1.09
C GLY A 235 -12.69 -6.95 0.97
N LEU A 236 -12.34 -7.60 2.09
CA LEU A 236 -11.43 -8.73 2.20
C LEU A 236 -12.22 -10.04 2.34
N THR A 237 -13.17 -10.24 1.43
CA THR A 237 -13.99 -11.44 1.30
C THR A 237 -13.99 -11.91 -0.14
N TRP A 238 -14.26 -13.20 -0.34
CA TRP A 238 -14.34 -13.82 -1.67
C TRP A 238 -15.79 -14.15 -1.98
N ARG A 239 -16.19 -14.02 -3.23
CA ARG A 239 -17.54 -14.42 -3.67
C ARG A 239 -17.59 -15.94 -3.76
N VAL A 240 -18.66 -16.51 -3.25
CA VAL A 240 -19.04 -17.86 -3.57
C VAL A 240 -19.99 -17.78 -4.77
N ASN A 241 -19.66 -18.44 -5.86
CA ASN A 241 -20.54 -18.61 -7.02
C ASN A 241 -20.98 -20.08 -7.01
N GLN A 242 -22.17 -20.31 -6.53
CA GLN A 242 -22.77 -21.63 -6.48
C GLN A 242 -24.13 -21.58 -7.18
N SER A 243 -24.38 -22.54 -8.05
CA SER A 243 -25.66 -22.73 -8.72
C SER A 243 -25.94 -24.22 -8.82
N GLY A 244 -26.93 -24.70 -8.07
CA GLY A 244 -27.18 -26.13 -7.90
C GLY A 244 -25.95 -26.83 -7.31
N ASP A 245 -25.50 -27.88 -7.94
CA ASP A 245 -24.33 -28.67 -7.54
C ASP A 245 -22.99 -28.08 -8.04
N TYR A 246 -23.03 -27.01 -8.85
CA TYR A 246 -21.83 -26.34 -9.36
C TYR A 246 -21.31 -25.32 -8.38
N THR A 247 -20.04 -25.46 -7.96
CA THR A 247 -19.29 -24.46 -7.20
C THR A 247 -18.08 -24.02 -8.01
N SER A 248 -17.94 -22.72 -8.24
CA SER A 248 -16.80 -22.17 -8.98
C SER A 248 -15.53 -22.25 -8.14
N ASP A 249 -14.48 -22.83 -8.70
CA ASP A 249 -13.14 -22.89 -8.08
C ASP A 249 -12.44 -21.51 -8.07
N ASP A 250 -12.74 -20.62 -9.03
CA ASP A 250 -12.16 -19.28 -9.12
C ASP A 250 -13.02 -18.23 -8.40
N THR A 251 -12.68 -18.00 -7.15
CA THR A 251 -13.34 -17.00 -6.31
C THR A 251 -12.55 -15.70 -6.26
N LYS A 252 -13.07 -14.67 -6.94
CA LYS A 252 -12.43 -13.35 -6.93
C LYS A 252 -12.74 -12.58 -5.63
N MET A 253 -11.71 -11.91 -5.08
CA MET A 253 -11.89 -11.01 -3.94
C MET A 253 -12.86 -9.89 -4.30
N THR A 254 -13.82 -9.61 -3.42
CA THR A 254 -14.92 -8.66 -3.71
C THR A 254 -14.45 -7.23 -3.92
N LYS A 255 -13.41 -6.80 -3.21
CA LYS A 255 -12.87 -5.43 -3.20
C LYS A 255 -13.94 -4.33 -2.98
N THR A 256 -15.19 -4.72 -2.70
CA THR A 256 -16.29 -3.79 -2.42
C THR A 256 -16.32 -3.49 -0.95
N GLY A 257 -16.15 -2.22 -0.58
CA GLY A 257 -16.10 -1.83 0.82
C GLY A 257 -15.12 -0.69 1.03
N ASN A 258 -14.72 -0.50 2.27
CA ASN A 258 -13.81 0.59 2.63
C ASN A 258 -12.39 0.31 2.13
N ARG A 259 -11.97 1.03 1.06
CA ARG A 259 -10.65 0.87 0.46
C ARG A 259 -9.52 1.31 1.40
N TYR A 260 -9.78 2.28 2.27
CA TYR A 260 -8.79 2.80 3.20
C TYR A 260 -8.51 1.78 4.30
N LEU A 261 -9.56 1.20 4.89
CA LEU A 261 -9.40 0.12 5.86
C LEU A 261 -8.66 -1.08 5.25
N ARG A 262 -9.04 -1.49 4.04
CA ARG A 262 -8.34 -2.57 3.34
C ARG A 262 -6.86 -2.29 3.15
N TYR A 263 -6.49 -1.07 2.75
CA TYR A 263 -5.09 -0.67 2.62
C TYR A 263 -4.34 -0.84 3.94
N TYR A 264 -4.83 -0.24 5.03
CA TYR A 264 -4.16 -0.32 6.32
C TYR A 264 -4.08 -1.74 6.87
N LEU A 265 -5.08 -2.57 6.64
CA LEU A 265 -5.07 -3.98 7.05
C LEU A 265 -4.05 -4.81 6.25
N VAL A 266 -3.90 -4.56 4.96
CA VAL A 266 -2.91 -5.26 4.11
C VAL A 266 -1.49 -4.82 4.48
N GLU A 267 -1.25 -3.52 4.69
CA GLU A 267 0.04 -3.01 5.16
C GLU A 267 0.38 -3.54 6.57
N ALA A 268 -0.59 -3.58 7.47
CA ALA A 268 -0.41 -4.17 8.80
C ALA A 268 -0.06 -5.66 8.69
N ALA A 269 -0.74 -6.43 7.85
CA ALA A 269 -0.43 -7.85 7.64
C ALA A 269 0.98 -8.04 7.06
N ASN A 270 1.41 -7.17 6.15
CA ASN A 270 2.76 -7.19 5.58
C ASN A 270 3.84 -6.89 6.64
N SER A 271 3.54 -6.04 7.62
CA SER A 271 4.43 -5.77 8.73
C SER A 271 4.40 -6.91 9.77
N VAL A 272 3.22 -7.33 10.22
CA VAL A 272 3.02 -8.36 11.26
C VAL A 272 3.68 -9.69 10.88
N LYS A 273 3.63 -10.12 9.62
CA LYS A 273 4.30 -11.36 9.18
C LYS A 273 5.82 -11.36 9.38
N ASN A 274 6.45 -10.18 9.51
CA ASN A 274 7.88 -10.07 9.75
C ASN A 274 8.22 -10.11 11.25
N HIS A 275 7.22 -9.98 12.14
CA HIS A 275 7.39 -9.92 13.59
C HIS A 275 6.80 -11.13 14.30
N LEU A 276 5.78 -11.77 13.73
CA LEU A 276 5.10 -12.93 14.32
C LEU A 276 5.31 -14.18 13.46
N PRO A 277 5.99 -15.23 13.97
CA PRO A 277 6.26 -16.47 13.24
C PRO A 277 5.00 -17.11 12.68
N GLU A 278 3.90 -17.17 13.45
CA GLU A 278 2.61 -17.72 13.02
C GLU A 278 2.04 -17.05 11.75
N TYR A 279 2.20 -15.72 11.62
CA TYR A 279 1.76 -14.98 10.46
C TYR A 279 2.73 -15.13 9.29
N LYS A 280 4.03 -15.27 9.58
CA LYS A 280 5.06 -15.56 8.58
C LYS A 280 4.81 -16.92 7.93
N ASP A 281 4.60 -17.96 8.73
CA ASP A 281 4.36 -19.33 8.25
C ASP A 281 3.05 -19.41 7.45
N TYR A 282 1.99 -18.77 7.95
CA TYR A 282 0.72 -18.67 7.23
C TYR A 282 0.89 -17.96 5.89
N TYR A 283 1.62 -16.85 5.85
CA TYR A 283 1.89 -16.11 4.60
C TYR A 283 2.63 -16.99 3.58
N TYR A 284 3.71 -17.66 3.97
CA TYR A 284 4.49 -18.50 3.05
C TYR A 284 3.72 -19.73 2.60
N LYS A 285 2.92 -20.35 3.48
CA LYS A 285 1.98 -21.40 3.10
C LYS A 285 1.04 -20.92 2.00
N LYS A 286 0.41 -19.76 2.18
CA LYS A 286 -0.52 -19.18 1.19
C LYS A 286 0.18 -18.70 -0.09
N TYR A 287 1.43 -18.32 0.01
CA TYR A 287 2.26 -17.95 -1.13
C TYR A 287 2.56 -19.17 -2.02
N GLY A 288 2.90 -20.32 -1.43
CA GLY A 288 3.22 -21.56 -2.16
C GLY A 288 2.01 -22.31 -2.75
N GLU A 289 0.75 -21.96 -2.34
CA GLU A 289 -0.45 -22.64 -2.84
C GLU A 289 -0.79 -22.33 -4.32
N VAL A 290 -0.21 -21.29 -4.91
CA VAL A 290 -0.50 -20.87 -6.28
C VAL A 290 0.77 -20.42 -7.00
N THR A 291 0.76 -20.47 -8.33
CA THR A 291 1.89 -20.03 -9.16
C THR A 291 1.75 -18.60 -9.65
N THR A 292 0.54 -18.04 -9.67
CA THR A 292 0.26 -16.69 -10.16
C THR A 292 -0.27 -15.79 -9.06
N HIS A 293 0.10 -14.50 -9.11
CA HIS A 293 -0.34 -13.49 -8.13
C HIS A 293 -0.06 -13.85 -6.66
N GLN A 294 0.92 -14.72 -6.41
CA GLN A 294 1.29 -15.27 -5.11
C GLN A 294 1.33 -14.21 -3.99
N LEU A 295 2.12 -13.15 -4.17
CA LEU A 295 2.34 -12.10 -3.18
C LEU A 295 1.04 -11.40 -2.78
N LYS A 296 0.27 -10.93 -3.77
CA LYS A 296 -0.97 -10.17 -3.50
C LYS A 296 -2.04 -11.05 -2.84
N ARG A 297 -2.15 -12.32 -3.29
CA ARG A 297 -3.09 -13.29 -2.71
C ARG A 297 -2.70 -13.62 -1.27
N ALA A 298 -1.45 -13.98 -1.02
CA ALA A 298 -0.97 -14.33 0.30
C ALA A 298 -1.13 -13.17 1.31
N LEU A 299 -0.82 -11.92 0.91
CA LEU A 299 -1.05 -10.75 1.75
C LEU A 299 -2.54 -10.51 2.06
N ALA A 300 -3.42 -10.65 1.07
CA ALA A 300 -4.86 -10.48 1.29
C ALA A 300 -5.42 -11.53 2.27
N LEU A 301 -4.99 -12.79 2.16
CA LEU A 301 -5.38 -13.87 3.07
C LEU A 301 -4.79 -13.65 4.48
N THR A 302 -3.54 -13.19 4.57
CA THR A 302 -2.91 -12.85 5.85
C THR A 302 -3.62 -11.67 6.53
N ALA A 303 -4.03 -10.65 5.76
CA ALA A 303 -4.86 -9.55 6.26
C ALA A 303 -6.22 -10.07 6.77
N ARG A 304 -6.82 -11.04 6.08
CA ARG A 304 -8.07 -11.66 6.53
C ARG A 304 -7.89 -12.42 7.86
N LYS A 305 -6.76 -13.12 8.04
CA LYS A 305 -6.42 -13.75 9.32
C LYS A 305 -6.21 -12.69 10.41
N LEU A 306 -5.49 -11.59 10.10
CA LEU A 306 -5.23 -10.51 11.03
C LEU A 306 -6.53 -9.82 11.53
N ILE A 307 -7.56 -9.73 10.68
CA ILE A 307 -8.88 -9.19 11.06
C ILE A 307 -9.49 -9.97 12.24
N ARG A 308 -9.34 -11.29 12.31
CA ARG A 308 -9.85 -12.10 13.44
C ARG A 308 -9.19 -11.67 14.74
N LEU A 309 -7.87 -11.53 14.73
CA LEU A 309 -7.13 -11.06 15.90
C LEU A 309 -7.54 -9.65 16.31
N ILE A 310 -7.56 -8.70 15.36
CA ILE A 310 -7.96 -7.31 15.60
C ILE A 310 -9.39 -7.25 16.17
N PHE A 311 -10.34 -7.98 15.57
CA PHE A 311 -11.72 -8.02 16.06
C PHE A 311 -11.80 -8.56 17.47
N GLY A 312 -11.11 -9.66 17.80
CA GLY A 312 -11.09 -10.25 19.12
C GLY A 312 -10.52 -9.30 20.17
N LEU A 313 -9.38 -8.66 19.89
CA LEU A 313 -8.73 -7.73 20.82
C LEU A 313 -9.60 -6.48 21.07
N LEU A 314 -10.16 -5.89 20.02
CA LEU A 314 -11.01 -4.69 20.13
C LEU A 314 -12.34 -4.98 20.84
N THR A 315 -12.96 -6.15 20.58
CA THR A 315 -14.23 -6.53 21.22
C THR A 315 -14.05 -6.83 22.70
N LYS A 316 -12.94 -7.50 23.07
CA LYS A 316 -12.62 -7.85 24.46
C LYS A 316 -11.87 -6.73 25.20
N ASN A 317 -11.52 -5.65 24.52
CA ASN A 317 -10.67 -4.56 25.03
C ASN A 317 -9.37 -5.07 25.67
N GLN A 318 -8.66 -5.95 24.98
CA GLN A 318 -7.46 -6.63 25.45
C GLN A 318 -6.22 -6.22 24.65
N ILE A 319 -5.07 -6.26 25.31
CA ILE A 319 -3.77 -6.16 24.64
C ILE A 319 -3.34 -7.54 24.10
N TYR A 320 -2.52 -7.54 23.05
CA TYR A 320 -1.96 -8.77 22.49
C TYR A 320 -1.04 -9.45 23.51
N SER A 321 -1.19 -10.76 23.65
CA SER A 321 -0.27 -11.63 24.39
C SER A 321 -0.02 -12.89 23.57
N SER A 322 1.24 -13.30 23.45
CA SER A 322 1.64 -14.53 22.74
C SER A 322 0.99 -15.78 23.30
N ASP A 323 0.76 -15.80 24.62
CA ASP A 323 0.29 -16.97 25.34
C ASP A 323 -1.22 -17.24 25.19
N LYS A 324 -1.97 -16.23 24.68
CA LYS A 324 -3.45 -16.29 24.53
C LYS A 324 -3.92 -16.45 23.08
N VAL A 325 -3.02 -16.60 22.13
CA VAL A 325 -3.41 -16.70 20.69
C VAL A 325 -4.27 -17.94 20.40
N GLY A 326 -4.14 -19.01 21.17
CA GLY A 326 -4.96 -20.22 21.01
C GLY A 326 -6.44 -20.07 21.41
N GLU A 327 -6.81 -19.08 22.22
CA GLU A 327 -8.18 -18.87 22.71
C GLU A 327 -9.03 -17.89 21.85
N ILE A 328 -8.39 -17.23 20.86
CA ILE A 328 -9.03 -16.19 20.03
C ILE A 328 -9.29 -16.69 18.60
N GLN A 329 -8.81 -17.89 18.25
CA GLN A 329 -9.05 -18.55 16.97
C GLN A 329 -10.29 -19.43 17.01
#